data_04de364ba3e8c77252172d53dda2caf9
#
_entry.id   04de364ba3e8c77252172d53dda2caf9
#
_cell.length_a   1.000
_cell.length_b   1.000
_cell.length_c   1.000
_cell.angle_alpha   90.00
_cell.angle_beta   90.00
_cell.angle_gamma   90.00
#
_symmetry.space_group_name_H-M   'P 1'
#
loop_
_entity.id
_entity.type
_entity.pdbx_description
1 polymer ?
#
loop_
_entity_poly.entity_id
_entity_poly.type
_entity_poly.pdbx_seq_one_letter_code
_entity_poly.pdbx_strand_id
1 'polypeptide(L)'
;MELAATQPEPERSRAVEEKHSLARACAELSHQRNLSQREGEVLLLLAQHKTARDIEAELCVANGTAKAHIRHVYQKLDIHTREELFALVEEARIQRKTQSIA
;
A
#
# COMPACT_ATOMS: atom_id res chain seq x y z
N MET A 1 -4.22 -35.50 19.03
CA MET A 1 -4.20 -35.17 18.62
C MET A 1 -4.62 -34.32 18.05
N GLU A 2 -5.04 -33.93 17.64
CA GLU A 2 -5.41 -33.14 17.21
C GLU A 2 -4.80 -32.20 16.63
N LEU A 3 -3.93 -32.12 16.36
CA LEU A 3 -3.15 -31.22 15.74
C LEU A 3 -3.60 -30.76 14.45
N ALA A 4 -4.11 -31.57 13.62
CA ALA A 4 -4.56 -31.19 12.31
C ALA A 4 -5.65 -30.17 12.36
N ALA A 5 -6.45 -30.26 13.36
CA ALA A 5 -7.57 -29.37 13.46
C ALA A 5 -7.15 -27.93 13.72
N THR A 6 -5.95 -27.76 14.22
CA THR A 6 -5.54 -26.43 14.56
C THR A 6 -4.73 -25.76 13.50
N GLN A 7 -4.55 -26.37 12.35
CA GLN A 7 -3.75 -25.76 11.32
C GLN A 7 -4.51 -24.67 10.63
N PRO A 8 -3.94 -23.46 10.54
CA PRO A 8 -4.60 -22.39 9.82
C PRO A 8 -4.52 -22.66 8.33
N GLU A 9 -5.37 -22.03 7.58
CA GLU A 9 -5.32 -22.14 6.14
C GLU A 9 -4.23 -21.25 5.63
N PRO A 10 -3.19 -21.83 5.02
CA PRO A 10 -2.03 -21.04 4.66
C PRO A 10 -2.35 -19.91 3.70
N GLU A 11 -3.22 -20.13 2.75
CA GLU A 11 -3.52 -19.11 1.78
C GLU A 11 -4.19 -17.91 2.41
N ARG A 12 -5.11 -18.18 3.33
CA ARG A 12 -5.83 -17.11 3.98
C ARG A 12 -4.90 -16.29 4.87
N SER A 13 -4.05 -16.97 5.63
CA SER A 13 -3.10 -16.29 6.48
C SER A 13 -2.11 -15.47 5.69
N ARG A 14 -1.67 -16.02 4.57
CA ARG A 14 -0.72 -15.33 3.72
C ARG A 14 -1.32 -14.06 3.14
N ALA A 15 -2.57 -14.12 2.72
CA ALA A 15 -3.23 -12.95 2.15
C ALA A 15 -3.37 -11.84 3.19
N VAL A 16 -3.72 -12.21 4.42
CA VAL A 16 -3.86 -11.22 5.48
C VAL A 16 -2.51 -10.59 5.82
N GLU A 17 -1.47 -11.39 5.89
CA GLU A 17 -0.14 -10.88 6.18
C GLU A 17 0.37 -9.98 5.07
N GLU A 18 0.10 -10.34 3.83
CA GLU A 18 0.52 -9.50 2.72
C GLU A 18 -0.19 -8.16 2.76
N LYS A 19 -1.47 -8.18 3.11
CA LYS A 19 -2.23 -6.96 3.21
C LYS A 19 -1.69 -6.05 4.31
N HIS A 20 -1.40 -6.62 5.46
CA HIS A 20 -0.83 -5.87 6.57
C HIS A 20 0.56 -5.34 6.23
N SER A 21 1.36 -6.15 5.58
CA SER A 21 2.70 -5.75 5.18
C SER A 21 2.64 -4.59 4.20
N LEU A 22 1.71 -4.64 3.25
CA LEU A 22 1.54 -3.57 2.29
C LEU A 22 1.10 -2.28 2.97
N ALA A 23 0.13 -2.38 3.87
CA ALA A 23 -0.36 -1.20 4.58
C ALA A 23 0.74 -0.55 5.41
N ARG A 24 1.56 -1.36 6.07
CA ARG A 24 2.66 -0.82 6.87
C ARG A 24 3.72 -0.16 6.01
N ALA A 25 4.04 -0.76 4.87
CA ALA A 25 5.02 -0.17 3.98
C ALA A 25 4.52 1.17 3.45
N CYS A 26 3.26 1.25 3.08
CA CYS A 26 2.69 2.50 2.60
C CYS A 26 2.63 3.55 3.70
N ALA A 27 2.33 3.14 4.93
CA ALA A 27 2.33 4.07 6.05
C ALA A 27 3.73 4.63 6.31
N GLU A 28 4.73 3.77 6.21
CA GLU A 28 6.11 4.19 6.40
C GLU A 28 6.52 5.18 5.33
N LEU A 29 6.20 4.89 4.07
CA LEU A 29 6.50 5.81 2.98
C LEU A 29 5.76 7.13 3.16
N SER A 30 4.51 7.08 3.58
CA SER A 30 3.73 8.29 3.80
C SER A 30 4.39 9.17 4.85
N HIS A 31 4.89 8.56 5.90
CA HIS A 31 5.57 9.30 6.95
C HIS A 31 6.88 9.90 6.42
N GLN A 32 7.68 9.09 5.73
CA GLN A 32 8.97 9.53 5.23
C GLN A 32 8.85 10.63 4.19
N ARG A 33 7.82 10.57 3.36
CA ARG A 33 7.64 11.52 2.28
C ARG A 33 6.61 12.59 2.59
N ASN A 34 6.15 12.61 3.83
CA ASN A 34 5.26 13.68 4.31
C ASN A 34 3.95 13.76 3.53
N LEU A 35 3.36 12.61 3.27
CA LEU A 35 2.06 12.57 2.62
C LEU A 35 0.98 12.95 3.62
N SER A 36 -0.07 13.61 3.14
CA SER A 36 -1.23 13.85 3.97
C SER A 36 -1.95 12.53 4.20
N GLN A 37 -2.90 12.52 5.13
CA GLN A 37 -3.65 11.31 5.41
C GLN A 37 -4.37 10.81 4.17
N ARG A 38 -5.01 11.71 3.44
CA ARG A 38 -5.73 11.32 2.22
C ARG A 38 -4.76 10.81 1.16
N GLU A 39 -3.61 11.45 1.02
CA GLU A 39 -2.61 11.00 0.07
C GLU A 39 -2.08 9.62 0.44
N GLY A 40 -1.94 9.36 1.73
CA GLY A 40 -1.52 8.03 2.18
C GLY A 40 -2.54 6.97 1.83
N GLU A 41 -3.83 7.30 1.96
CA GLU A 41 -4.89 6.38 1.57
C GLU A 41 -4.83 6.10 0.08
N VAL A 42 -4.58 7.13 -0.71
CA VAL A 42 -4.47 6.98 -2.16
C VAL A 42 -3.26 6.11 -2.50
N LEU A 43 -2.14 6.30 -1.82
CA LEU A 43 -0.96 5.48 -2.06
C LEU A 43 -1.27 4.00 -1.83
N LEU A 44 -1.95 3.70 -0.74
CA LEU A 44 -2.30 2.31 -0.46
C LEU A 44 -3.18 1.71 -1.55
N LEU A 45 -4.18 2.47 -1.99
CA LEU A 45 -5.06 1.99 -3.04
C LEU A 45 -4.30 1.76 -4.34
N LEU A 46 -3.40 2.68 -4.69
CA LEU A 46 -2.58 2.50 -5.88
C LEU A 46 -1.70 1.26 -5.76
N ALA A 47 -1.14 1.04 -4.58
CA ALA A 47 -0.30 -0.14 -4.36
C ALA A 47 -1.10 -1.44 -4.44
N GLN A 48 -2.40 -1.36 -4.22
CA GLN A 48 -3.29 -2.50 -4.37
C GLN A 48 -3.80 -2.66 -5.79
N HIS A 49 -3.18 -1.95 -6.73
CA HIS A 49 -3.52 -2.01 -8.15
C HIS A 49 -4.89 -1.43 -8.47
N LYS A 50 -5.36 -0.51 -7.64
CA LYS A 50 -6.62 0.15 -7.91
C LYS A 50 -6.43 1.23 -8.96
N THR A 51 -7.48 1.48 -9.74
CA THR A 51 -7.46 2.52 -10.76
C THR A 51 -7.97 3.83 -10.17
N ALA A 52 -7.81 4.91 -10.94
CA ALA A 52 -8.36 6.19 -10.53
C ALA A 52 -9.86 6.09 -10.27
N ARG A 53 -10.54 5.33 -11.09
CA ARG A 53 -11.97 5.14 -10.94
C ARG A 53 -12.31 4.42 -9.64
N ASP A 54 -11.53 3.41 -9.30
CA ASP A 54 -11.70 2.71 -8.03
C ASP A 54 -11.50 3.67 -6.86
N ILE A 55 -10.50 4.54 -6.98
CA ILE A 55 -10.20 5.48 -5.92
C ILE A 55 -11.33 6.48 -5.74
N GLU A 56 -11.93 6.94 -6.84
CA GLU A 56 -13.09 7.81 -6.74
C GLU A 56 -14.19 7.15 -5.93
N ALA A 57 -14.46 5.89 -6.24
CA ALA A 57 -15.52 5.16 -5.55
C ALA A 57 -15.19 4.91 -4.09
N GLU A 58 -13.97 4.47 -3.83
CA GLU A 58 -13.57 4.14 -2.46
C GLU A 58 -13.55 5.36 -1.55
N LEU A 59 -13.07 6.47 -2.05
CA LEU A 59 -12.93 7.68 -1.24
C LEU A 59 -14.09 8.64 -1.41
N CYS A 60 -15.04 8.33 -2.28
CA CYS A 60 -16.20 9.16 -2.53
C CYS A 60 -15.78 10.58 -2.94
N VAL A 61 -14.87 10.66 -3.90
CA VAL A 61 -14.40 11.94 -4.40
C VAL A 61 -14.63 12.02 -5.90
N ALA A 62 -14.63 13.25 -6.42
CA ALA A 62 -14.80 13.47 -7.84
C ALA A 62 -13.55 13.03 -8.60
N ASN A 63 -13.72 12.80 -9.91
CA ASN A 63 -12.64 12.36 -10.76
C ASN A 63 -11.43 13.29 -10.72
N GLY A 64 -11.67 14.59 -10.82
CA GLY A 64 -10.57 15.55 -10.77
C GLY A 64 -9.82 15.52 -9.45
N THR A 65 -10.55 15.33 -8.35
CA THR A 65 -9.94 15.25 -7.04
C THR A 65 -9.08 14.00 -6.91
N ALA A 66 -9.60 12.86 -7.39
CA ALA A 66 -8.84 11.63 -7.34
C ALA A 66 -7.53 11.76 -8.13
N LYS A 67 -7.63 12.32 -9.33
CA LYS A 67 -6.44 12.51 -10.16
C LYS A 67 -5.44 13.46 -9.52
N ALA A 68 -5.94 14.50 -8.86
CA ALA A 68 -5.06 15.45 -8.18
C ALA A 68 -4.31 14.77 -7.04
N HIS A 69 -5.01 13.95 -6.27
CA HIS A 69 -4.35 13.21 -5.19
C HIS A 69 -3.29 12.27 -5.73
N ILE A 70 -3.59 11.58 -6.82
CA ILE A 70 -2.62 10.67 -7.43
C ILE A 70 -1.39 11.44 -7.88
N ARG A 71 -1.61 12.59 -8.51
CA ARG A 71 -0.50 13.42 -8.97
C ARG A 71 0.37 13.86 -7.80
N HIS A 72 -0.26 14.28 -6.69
CA HIS A 72 0.48 14.73 -5.53
C HIS A 72 1.30 13.60 -4.92
N VAL A 73 0.74 12.39 -4.89
CA VAL A 73 1.47 11.23 -4.39
C VAL A 73 2.70 10.98 -5.25
N TYR A 74 2.54 11.00 -6.56
CA TYR A 74 3.66 10.79 -7.47
C TYR A 74 4.73 11.85 -7.27
N GLN A 75 4.32 13.10 -7.10
CA GLN A 75 5.27 14.19 -6.91
C GLN A 75 6.05 14.03 -5.59
N LYS A 76 5.35 13.70 -4.53
CA LYS A 76 6.00 13.59 -3.22
C LYS A 76 6.89 12.37 -3.13
N LEU A 77 6.57 11.30 -3.85
CA LEU A 77 7.41 10.12 -3.90
C LEU A 77 8.51 10.25 -4.95
N ASP A 78 8.44 11.29 -5.77
CA ASP A 78 9.41 11.52 -6.83
C ASP A 78 9.45 10.36 -7.80
N ILE A 79 8.28 9.94 -8.25
CA ILE A 79 8.14 8.85 -9.22
C ILE A 79 7.29 9.32 -10.37
N HIS A 80 7.40 8.61 -11.51
CA HIS A 80 6.70 8.98 -12.73
C HIS A 80 5.85 7.88 -13.31
N THR A 81 6.02 6.64 -12.87
CA THR A 81 5.26 5.52 -13.41
C THR A 81 4.73 4.66 -12.28
N ARG A 82 3.73 3.85 -12.64
CA ARG A 82 3.14 2.93 -11.68
C ARG A 82 4.16 1.86 -11.26
N GLU A 83 5.01 1.47 -12.19
CA GLU A 83 6.06 0.51 -11.89
C GLU A 83 7.02 1.04 -10.83
N GLU A 84 7.36 2.30 -10.92
CA GLU A 84 8.23 2.92 -9.92
C GLU A 84 7.54 2.92 -8.55
N LEU A 85 6.24 3.14 -8.54
CA LEU A 85 5.48 3.12 -7.30
C LEU A 85 5.54 1.74 -6.66
N PHE A 86 5.31 0.70 -7.46
CA PHE A 86 5.34 -0.67 -6.94
C PHE A 86 6.74 -1.03 -6.44
N ALA A 87 7.77 -0.61 -7.15
CA ALA A 87 9.14 -0.90 -6.74
C ALA A 87 9.45 -0.22 -5.41
N LEU A 88 9.02 1.02 -5.26
CA LEU A 88 9.28 1.76 -4.03
C LEU A 88 8.56 1.13 -2.84
N VAL A 89 7.32 0.72 -3.04
CA VAL A 89 6.55 0.07 -1.98
C VAL A 89 7.17 -1.27 -1.61
N GLU A 90 7.61 -2.03 -2.62
CA GLU A 90 8.23 -3.32 -2.36
C GLU A 90 9.54 -3.15 -1.60
N GLU A 91 10.30 -2.15 -1.94
CA GLU A 91 11.54 -1.86 -1.23
C GLU A 91 11.27 -1.56 0.23
N ALA A 92 10.23 -0.79 0.51
CA ALA A 92 9.85 -0.46 1.88
C ALA A 92 9.43 -1.72 2.64
N ARG A 93 8.74 -2.63 1.97
CA ARG A 93 8.34 -3.88 2.60
C ARG A 93 9.55 -4.72 2.97
N ILE A 94 10.53 -4.79 2.09
CA ILE A 94 11.74 -5.56 2.33
C ILE A 94 12.53 -4.97 3.48
N GLN A 95 12.67 -3.66 3.51
CA GLN A 95 13.38 -2.99 4.58
C GLN A 95 12.76 -3.24 5.93
N ARG A 96 11.44 -3.24 6.01
CA ARG A 96 10.76 -3.51 7.26
C ARG A 96 11.04 -4.93 7.73
N LYS A 97 11.04 -5.89 6.82
CA LYS A 97 11.33 -7.26 7.19
C LYS A 97 12.74 -7.42 7.73
N THR A 98 13.68 -6.75 7.08
CA THR A 98 15.08 -6.79 7.51
C THR A 98 15.22 -6.19 8.91
N GLN A 99 14.56 -5.09 9.16
CA GLN A 99 14.62 -4.47 10.47
C GLN A 99 13.98 -5.34 11.54
N SER A 100 12.92 -6.04 11.19
CA SER A 100 12.27 -6.94 12.15
C SER A 100 13.17 -8.08 12.55
N ILE A 101 13.95 -8.56 11.63
CA ILE A 101 14.86 -9.67 11.92
C ILE A 101 16.01 -9.23 12.79
N ALA A 102 16.47 -8.04 12.56
CA ALA A 102 17.58 -7.54 13.35
C ALA A 102 17.18 -7.27 14.77
#